data_13397a1ab8c4bb4b1fc42e7a7a17783d
#
_entry.id   13397a1ab8c4bb4b1fc42e7a7a17783d
#
_cell.length_a   1.000
_cell.length_b   1.000
_cell.length_c   1.000
_cell.angle_alpha   90.00
_cell.angle_beta   90.00
_cell.angle_gamma   90.00
#
_symmetry.space_group_name_H-M   'P 1'
#
loop_
_entity.id
_entity.type
_entity.pdbx_description
1 polymer ?
#
loop_
_entity_poly.entity_id
_entity_poly.type
_entity_poly.pdbx_seq_one_letter_code
_entity_poly.pdbx_strand_id
1 'polypeptide(L)'
;RRGRGKDAVLDEIIFENIRMDHVMTPFVVNCFYYCDPDGHTDYVQTKEALPVDERTPEIRNLAFRDIEASNCHVAAAYLYGLPEQKIGQVQMERIHVTYAEDAQMGLPAMMDGLGEMNYAGIYANNIETLILEDVKIEGQHGPAVTVENIDNFVEK
;
A
#
# COMPACT_ATOMS: atom_id res chain seq x y z
N ARG A 1 6.86 -8.10 6.23
CA ARG A 1 6.63 -9.32 5.44
C ARG A 1 6.83 -10.58 6.28
N ARG A 2 6.32 -11.69 5.84
CA ARG A 2 6.55 -13.00 6.51
C ARG A 2 8.05 -13.25 6.74
N GLY A 3 8.41 -13.88 7.83
CA GLY A 3 9.79 -14.19 8.16
C GLY A 3 10.61 -13.03 8.76
N ARG A 4 9.98 -11.93 9.13
CA ARG A 4 10.69 -10.72 9.62
C ARG A 4 11.26 -10.84 11.04
N GLY A 5 11.04 -11.90 11.71
CA GLY A 5 11.54 -12.09 13.05
C GLY A 5 10.40 -12.35 14.04
N LYS A 6 10.81 -12.67 15.25
CA LYS A 6 9.88 -13.07 16.28
C LYS A 6 9.08 -11.89 16.78
N ASP A 7 7.76 -12.09 16.79
CA ASP A 7 6.79 -11.15 17.38
C ASP A 7 6.95 -9.69 16.89
N ALA A 8 7.22 -9.52 15.58
CA ALA A 8 7.40 -8.19 14.99
C ALA A 8 6.07 -7.43 14.93
N VAL A 9 6.01 -6.29 15.61
CA VAL A 9 4.86 -5.38 15.62
C VAL A 9 5.27 -4.02 15.07
N LEU A 10 4.48 -3.50 14.14
CA LEU A 10 4.56 -2.14 13.62
C LEU A 10 3.28 -1.42 14.03
N ASP A 11 3.38 -0.38 14.83
CA ASP A 11 2.23 0.37 15.35
C ASP A 11 2.52 1.85 15.44
N GLU A 12 1.46 2.67 15.40
CA GLU A 12 1.52 4.12 15.55
C GLU A 12 2.52 4.81 14.61
N ILE A 13 2.63 4.33 13.35
CA ILE A 13 3.50 4.95 12.35
C ILE A 13 2.73 6.04 11.63
N ILE A 14 3.24 7.27 11.69
CA ILE A 14 2.62 8.44 11.10
C ILE A 14 3.61 9.08 10.13
N PHE A 15 3.15 9.31 8.89
CA PHE A 15 3.83 10.13 7.88
C PHE A 15 3.00 11.38 7.67
N GLU A 16 3.57 12.56 7.91
CA GLU A 16 2.82 13.80 7.81
C GLU A 16 3.63 14.98 7.27
N ASN A 17 2.93 15.95 6.68
CA ASN A 17 3.52 17.19 6.15
C ASN A 17 4.61 16.92 5.09
N ILE A 18 4.30 16.07 4.09
CA ILE A 18 5.25 15.62 3.06
C ILE A 18 4.85 16.17 1.70
N ARG A 19 5.82 16.62 0.94
CA ARG A 19 5.68 16.91 -0.48
C ARG A 19 6.58 15.99 -1.29
N MET A 20 6.02 15.38 -2.32
CA MET A 20 6.72 14.49 -3.25
C MET A 20 6.52 14.99 -4.68
N ASP A 21 7.52 14.82 -5.51
CA ASP A 21 7.47 15.18 -6.92
C ASP A 21 8.17 14.11 -7.76
N HIS A 22 7.55 13.72 -8.90
CA HIS A 22 8.08 12.71 -9.82
C HIS A 22 8.37 11.35 -9.16
N VAL A 23 7.47 10.86 -8.32
CA VAL A 23 7.59 9.52 -7.71
C VAL A 23 6.75 8.49 -8.47
N MET A 24 7.18 7.24 -8.47
CA MET A 24 6.45 6.17 -9.16
C MET A 24 5.12 5.87 -8.47
N THR A 25 5.16 5.54 -7.17
CA THR A 25 4.00 5.30 -6.32
C THR A 25 4.25 5.96 -4.97
N PRO A 26 3.55 7.05 -4.60
CA PRO A 26 3.84 7.81 -3.39
C PRO A 26 3.54 7.05 -2.08
N PHE A 27 2.54 6.16 -2.08
CA PHE A 27 2.16 5.42 -0.87
C PHE A 27 2.22 3.92 -1.14
N VAL A 28 3.19 3.24 -0.50
CA VAL A 28 3.35 1.79 -0.62
C VAL A 28 3.40 1.16 0.77
N VAL A 29 2.47 0.25 1.02
CA VAL A 29 2.52 -0.70 2.15
C VAL A 29 2.50 -2.10 1.54
N ASN A 30 3.61 -2.83 1.67
CA ASN A 30 3.81 -4.08 0.97
C ASN A 30 4.32 -5.17 1.90
N CYS A 31 3.48 -6.16 2.19
CA CYS A 31 3.84 -7.31 3.00
C CYS A 31 4.55 -8.44 2.24
N PHE A 32 4.80 -8.27 0.94
CA PHE A 32 5.43 -9.26 0.04
C PHE A 32 6.76 -8.78 -0.54
N TYR A 33 7.45 -7.88 0.15
CA TYR A 33 8.70 -7.28 -0.29
C TYR A 33 9.79 -8.31 -0.61
N TYR A 34 10.37 -8.24 -1.80
CA TYR A 34 11.24 -9.28 -2.35
C TYR A 34 12.75 -9.00 -2.29
N CYS A 35 13.21 -7.81 -1.88
CA CYS A 35 14.64 -7.47 -1.99
C CYS A 35 15.57 -8.15 -0.97
N ASP A 36 15.03 -8.90 -0.03
CA ASP A 36 15.83 -9.76 0.84
C ASP A 36 16.20 -11.09 0.14
N PRO A 37 17.25 -11.81 0.58
CA PRO A 37 17.71 -13.03 -0.07
C PRO A 37 16.64 -14.12 -0.24
N ASP A 38 15.65 -14.20 0.67
CA ASP A 38 14.52 -15.13 0.62
C ASP A 38 13.26 -14.50 0.00
N GLY A 39 13.36 -13.29 -0.54
CA GLY A 39 12.22 -12.48 -0.97
C GLY A 39 11.36 -13.11 -2.06
N HIS A 40 11.94 -13.87 -2.96
CA HIS A 40 11.25 -14.56 -4.05
C HIS A 40 10.80 -16.00 -3.72
N THR A 41 10.88 -16.42 -2.47
CA THR A 41 10.40 -17.74 -2.05
C THR A 41 8.87 -17.79 -2.02
N ASP A 42 8.30 -18.97 -2.20
CA ASP A 42 6.86 -19.20 -2.10
C ASP A 42 6.31 -18.76 -0.74
N TYR A 43 7.08 -18.98 0.34
CA TYR A 43 6.70 -18.55 1.69
C TYR A 43 6.48 -17.03 1.80
N VAL A 44 7.32 -16.23 1.17
CA VAL A 44 7.19 -14.77 1.18
C VAL A 44 6.12 -14.31 0.20
N GLN A 45 6.04 -14.89 -1.00
CA GLN A 45 5.25 -14.37 -2.11
C GLN A 45 3.84 -14.96 -2.24
N THR A 46 3.54 -16.12 -1.63
CA THR A 46 2.18 -16.68 -1.71
C THR A 46 1.12 -15.70 -1.20
N LYS A 47 0.04 -15.56 -1.97
CA LYS A 47 -1.15 -14.76 -1.59
C LYS A 47 -2.18 -15.58 -0.81
N GLU A 48 -1.93 -16.90 -0.67
CA GLU A 48 -2.73 -17.78 0.18
C GLU A 48 -2.43 -17.53 1.66
N ALA A 49 -3.45 -17.66 2.49
CA ALA A 49 -3.31 -17.53 3.94
C ALA A 49 -2.45 -18.68 4.50
N LEU A 50 -1.44 -18.35 5.26
CA LEU A 50 -0.60 -19.30 5.97
C LEU A 50 -0.97 -19.30 7.47
N PRO A 51 -0.60 -20.33 8.24
CA PRO A 51 -0.75 -20.29 9.69
C PRO A 51 -0.02 -19.07 10.29
N VAL A 52 -0.69 -18.37 11.21
CA VAL A 52 -0.06 -17.29 11.97
C VAL A 52 0.88 -17.90 13.00
N ASP A 53 2.12 -17.49 12.99
CA ASP A 53 3.15 -17.93 13.92
C ASP A 53 4.06 -16.75 14.36
N GLU A 54 5.10 -17.03 15.12
CA GLU A 54 6.04 -16.01 15.62
C GLU A 54 6.78 -15.21 14.53
N ARG A 55 6.76 -15.68 13.27
CA ARG A 55 7.38 -15.02 12.12
C ARG A 55 6.39 -14.12 11.38
N THR A 56 5.11 -14.19 11.70
CA THR A 56 4.07 -13.38 11.06
C THR A 56 4.08 -11.97 11.64
N PRO A 57 4.40 -10.92 10.86
CA PRO A 57 4.41 -9.57 11.38
C PRO A 57 2.98 -9.06 11.60
N GLU A 58 2.79 -8.31 12.65
CA GLU A 58 1.56 -7.58 12.93
C GLU A 58 1.76 -6.10 12.58
N ILE A 59 0.89 -5.56 11.73
CA ILE A 59 0.87 -4.13 11.39
C ILE A 59 -0.47 -3.59 11.89
N ARG A 60 -0.44 -2.67 12.86
CA ARG A 60 -1.65 -2.18 13.54
C ARG A 60 -2.17 -0.90 12.95
N ASN A 61 -1.50 0.21 13.22
CA ASN A 61 -1.99 1.53 12.85
C ASN A 61 -0.96 2.29 12.01
N LEU A 62 -1.35 2.64 10.79
CA LEU A 62 -0.59 3.48 9.88
C LEU A 62 -1.43 4.71 9.52
N ALA A 63 -0.82 5.89 9.53
CA ALA A 63 -1.46 7.12 9.11
C ALA A 63 -0.59 7.94 8.14
N PHE A 64 -1.23 8.47 7.11
CA PHE A 64 -0.66 9.41 6.13
C PHE A 64 -1.50 10.68 6.16
N ARG A 65 -0.90 11.82 6.50
CA ARG A 65 -1.62 13.08 6.70
C ARG A 65 -0.93 14.25 6.03
N ASP A 66 -1.71 15.16 5.47
CA ASP A 66 -1.21 16.41 4.92
C ASP A 66 -0.08 16.18 3.89
N ILE A 67 -0.35 15.35 2.88
CA ILE A 67 0.66 14.95 1.89
C ILE A 67 0.21 15.33 0.48
N GLU A 68 1.10 16.01 -0.23
CA GLU A 68 0.95 16.35 -1.64
C GLU A 68 1.96 15.57 -2.46
N ALA A 69 1.50 14.83 -3.47
CA ALA A 69 2.33 14.09 -4.40
C ALA A 69 2.00 14.51 -5.84
N SER A 70 2.92 15.19 -6.49
CA SER A 70 2.76 15.73 -7.83
C SER A 70 3.56 14.95 -8.85
N ASN A 71 3.08 14.94 -10.11
CA ASN A 71 3.76 14.29 -11.24
C ASN A 71 4.09 12.81 -10.96
N CYS A 72 3.18 12.10 -10.31
CA CYS A 72 3.32 10.67 -10.06
C CYS A 72 3.18 9.87 -11.36
N HIS A 73 3.65 8.63 -11.40
CA HIS A 73 3.68 7.85 -12.62
C HIS A 73 2.79 6.60 -12.56
N VAL A 74 2.95 5.73 -11.58
CA VAL A 74 2.40 4.37 -11.60
C VAL A 74 1.03 4.28 -10.94
N ALA A 75 0.96 4.52 -9.64
CA ALA A 75 -0.28 4.44 -8.87
C ALA A 75 -0.30 5.49 -7.76
N ALA A 76 -1.48 5.93 -7.34
CA ALA A 76 -1.61 6.81 -6.20
C ALA A 76 -1.21 6.11 -4.89
N ALA A 77 -1.66 4.88 -4.69
CA ALA A 77 -1.25 4.06 -3.56
C ALA A 77 -1.35 2.56 -3.90
N TYR A 78 -0.49 1.77 -3.26
CA TYR A 78 -0.52 0.32 -3.33
C TYR A 78 -0.35 -0.27 -1.92
N LEU A 79 -1.46 -0.70 -1.33
CA LEU A 79 -1.54 -1.12 0.07
C LEU A 79 -1.94 -2.59 0.14
N TYR A 80 -0.98 -3.47 0.47
CA TYR A 80 -1.21 -4.91 0.42
C TYR A 80 -0.70 -5.61 1.69
N GLY A 81 -1.65 -5.94 2.58
CA GLY A 81 -1.41 -6.73 3.79
C GLY A 81 -1.34 -8.23 3.54
N LEU A 82 -1.08 -9.01 4.59
CA LEU A 82 -1.14 -10.47 4.56
C LEU A 82 -2.59 -10.96 4.72
N PRO A 83 -3.00 -12.02 4.01
CA PRO A 83 -4.34 -12.56 4.17
C PRO A 83 -4.58 -13.20 5.55
N GLU A 84 -3.55 -13.79 6.16
CA GLU A 84 -3.62 -14.41 7.49
C GLU A 84 -3.49 -13.41 8.65
N GLN A 85 -2.91 -12.23 8.39
CA GLN A 85 -2.71 -11.16 9.38
C GLN A 85 -2.90 -9.82 8.67
N LYS A 86 -4.15 -9.40 8.56
CA LYS A 86 -4.50 -8.12 7.91
C LYS A 86 -3.81 -6.94 8.61
N ILE A 87 -3.58 -5.87 7.88
CA ILE A 87 -3.22 -4.59 8.49
C ILE A 87 -4.41 -4.09 9.29
N GLY A 88 -4.24 -3.74 10.56
CA GLY A 88 -5.33 -3.31 11.42
C GLY A 88 -6.02 -2.04 10.90
N GLN A 89 -5.26 -0.97 10.71
CA GLN A 89 -5.82 0.27 10.18
C GLN A 89 -4.83 1.00 9.28
N VAL A 90 -5.34 1.51 8.16
CA VAL A 90 -4.67 2.53 7.34
C VAL A 90 -5.59 3.74 7.24
N GLN A 91 -5.09 4.90 7.63
CA GLN A 91 -5.77 6.17 7.49
C GLN A 91 -4.99 7.08 6.53
N MET A 92 -5.67 7.61 5.53
CA MET A 92 -5.16 8.64 4.62
C MET A 92 -6.04 9.88 4.77
N GLU A 93 -5.45 11.02 5.14
CA GLU A 93 -6.18 12.23 5.50
C GLU A 93 -5.54 13.46 4.86
N ARG A 94 -6.32 14.23 4.15
CA ARG A 94 -5.86 15.42 3.40
C ARG A 94 -4.70 15.10 2.47
N ILE A 95 -4.97 14.19 1.52
CA ILE A 95 -4.01 13.71 0.53
C ILE A 95 -4.39 14.26 -0.85
N HIS A 96 -3.41 14.76 -1.57
CA HIS A 96 -3.60 15.17 -2.96
C HIS A 96 -2.54 14.51 -3.85
N VAL A 97 -3.01 13.78 -4.88
CA VAL A 97 -2.15 13.10 -5.85
C VAL A 97 -2.47 13.56 -7.26
N THR A 98 -1.47 13.96 -8.02
CA THR A 98 -1.55 14.25 -9.46
C THR A 98 -0.53 13.45 -10.24
N TYR A 99 -0.75 13.27 -11.54
CA TYR A 99 0.14 12.50 -12.41
C TYR A 99 0.88 13.40 -13.39
N ALA A 100 2.07 12.94 -13.83
CA ALA A 100 2.79 13.54 -14.93
C ALA A 100 2.00 13.37 -16.24
N GLU A 101 2.11 14.33 -17.17
CA GLU A 101 1.46 14.24 -18.49
C GLU A 101 1.93 13.00 -19.28
N ASP A 102 3.19 12.61 -19.10
CA ASP A 102 3.85 11.47 -19.73
C ASP A 102 4.18 10.37 -18.70
N ALA A 103 3.24 10.06 -17.81
CA ALA A 103 3.47 9.11 -16.74
C ALA A 103 3.95 7.76 -17.26
N GLN A 104 5.07 7.30 -16.71
CA GLN A 104 5.76 6.10 -17.12
C GLN A 104 5.10 4.84 -16.54
N MET A 105 5.12 3.76 -17.32
CA MET A 105 4.74 2.44 -16.85
C MET A 105 5.75 1.92 -15.82
N GLY A 106 5.27 1.20 -14.81
CA GLY A 106 6.12 0.56 -13.83
C GLY A 106 5.33 -0.33 -12.88
N LEU A 107 6.06 -1.07 -12.05
CA LEU A 107 5.47 -1.88 -10.99
C LEU A 107 5.06 -0.98 -9.81
N PRO A 108 3.84 -1.14 -9.27
CA PRO A 108 3.37 -0.30 -8.16
C PRO A 108 4.05 -0.61 -6.81
N ALA A 109 4.64 -1.79 -6.67
CA ALA A 109 5.33 -2.24 -5.46
C ALA A 109 6.39 -3.30 -5.79
N MET A 110 7.36 -3.48 -4.90
CA MET A 110 8.40 -4.50 -5.02
C MET A 110 7.91 -5.85 -4.48
N MET A 111 7.07 -6.53 -5.27
CA MET A 111 6.55 -7.87 -4.98
C MET A 111 6.33 -8.64 -6.28
N ASP A 112 6.31 -9.98 -6.20
CA ASP A 112 6.12 -10.83 -7.38
C ASP A 112 4.65 -10.86 -7.84
N GLY A 113 4.46 -11.10 -9.13
CA GLY A 113 3.15 -11.33 -9.73
C GLY A 113 2.39 -10.05 -10.09
N LEU A 114 3.02 -8.88 -10.04
CA LEU A 114 2.42 -7.63 -10.47
C LEU A 114 2.64 -7.36 -11.95
N GLY A 115 1.64 -6.76 -12.60
CA GLY A 115 1.78 -6.14 -13.91
C GLY A 115 2.22 -4.68 -13.82
N GLU A 116 2.90 -4.22 -14.85
CA GLU A 116 3.19 -2.79 -14.99
C GLU A 116 1.91 -1.99 -15.24
N MET A 117 1.85 -0.79 -14.68
CA MET A 117 0.73 0.13 -14.82
C MET A 117 1.19 1.58 -14.80
N ASN A 118 0.33 2.49 -15.21
CA ASN A 118 0.45 3.92 -14.99
C ASN A 118 -0.92 4.56 -14.76
N TYR A 119 -0.96 5.76 -14.22
CA TYR A 119 -2.18 6.50 -13.89
C TYR A 119 -3.19 5.71 -13.03
N ALA A 120 -2.74 4.73 -12.26
CA ALA A 120 -3.63 3.93 -11.43
C ALA A 120 -4.00 4.67 -10.13
N GLY A 121 -5.23 4.48 -9.66
CA GLY A 121 -5.68 5.03 -8.39
C GLY A 121 -5.08 4.33 -7.17
N ILE A 122 -5.82 4.30 -6.08
CA ILE A 122 -5.49 3.55 -4.87
C ILE A 122 -5.92 2.10 -5.05
N TYR A 123 -5.02 1.16 -4.77
CA TYR A 123 -5.33 -0.25 -4.57
C TYR A 123 -5.05 -0.63 -3.12
N ALA A 124 -6.00 -1.28 -2.47
CA ALA A 124 -5.89 -1.73 -1.08
C ALA A 124 -6.42 -3.15 -0.91
N ASN A 125 -5.64 -4.00 -0.26
CA ASN A 125 -5.99 -5.42 -0.04
C ASN A 125 -5.51 -5.91 1.34
N ASN A 126 -6.31 -6.76 1.98
CA ASN A 126 -6.03 -7.36 3.28
C ASN A 126 -5.80 -6.31 4.39
N ILE A 127 -6.77 -5.44 4.60
CA ILE A 127 -6.78 -4.41 5.64
C ILE A 127 -8.09 -4.53 6.43
N GLU A 128 -8.05 -4.48 7.76
CA GLU A 128 -9.28 -4.49 8.57
C GLU A 128 -10.05 -3.20 8.40
N THR A 129 -9.40 -2.05 8.59
CA THR A 129 -10.04 -0.74 8.45
C THR A 129 -9.24 0.19 7.54
N LEU A 130 -9.83 0.62 6.44
CA LEU A 130 -9.29 1.65 5.56
C LEU A 130 -10.14 2.92 5.67
N ILE A 131 -9.51 4.03 6.03
CA ILE A 131 -10.15 5.33 6.14
C ILE A 131 -9.51 6.29 5.13
N LEU A 132 -10.31 6.81 4.21
CA LEU A 132 -9.94 7.87 3.29
C LEU A 132 -10.75 9.13 3.64
N GLU A 133 -10.08 10.18 4.10
CA GLU A 133 -10.71 11.44 4.50
C GLU A 133 -10.05 12.60 3.75
N ASP A 134 -10.84 13.30 2.94
CA ASP A 134 -10.33 14.37 2.06
C ASP A 134 -9.14 13.90 1.21
N VAL A 135 -9.32 12.80 0.48
CA VAL A 135 -8.33 12.22 -0.44
C VAL A 135 -8.73 12.57 -1.87
N LYS A 136 -7.88 13.33 -2.54
CA LYS A 136 -8.10 13.78 -3.91
C LYS A 136 -7.06 13.18 -4.83
N ILE A 137 -7.52 12.49 -5.88
CA ILE A 137 -6.68 11.95 -6.94
C ILE A 137 -7.14 12.53 -8.25
N GLU A 138 -6.26 13.16 -9.00
CA GLU A 138 -6.59 13.82 -10.26
C GLU A 138 -5.74 13.29 -11.40
N GLY A 139 -6.41 12.85 -12.47
CA GLY A 139 -5.77 12.36 -13.68
C GLY A 139 -5.58 10.85 -13.74
N GLN A 140 -6.11 10.09 -12.79
CA GLN A 140 -6.10 8.62 -12.84
C GLN A 140 -6.93 8.10 -14.03
N HIS A 141 -6.52 6.93 -14.54
CA HIS A 141 -7.29 6.16 -15.49
C HIS A 141 -8.02 5.01 -14.78
N GLY A 142 -9.34 4.91 -14.97
CA GLY A 142 -10.16 3.91 -14.28
C GLY A 142 -10.57 4.33 -12.86
N PRO A 143 -10.84 3.37 -11.95
CA PRO A 143 -11.31 3.67 -10.60
C PRO A 143 -10.29 4.46 -9.78
N ALA A 144 -10.78 5.45 -9.03
CA ALA A 144 -9.93 6.18 -8.07
C ALA A 144 -9.50 5.29 -6.91
N VAL A 145 -10.37 4.37 -6.47
CA VAL A 145 -10.11 3.43 -5.36
C VAL A 145 -10.61 2.04 -5.75
N THR A 146 -9.77 1.04 -5.55
CA THR A 146 -10.10 -0.39 -5.66
C THR A 146 -9.74 -1.06 -4.36
N VAL A 147 -10.73 -1.72 -3.73
CA VAL A 147 -10.55 -2.40 -2.45
C VAL A 147 -10.88 -3.88 -2.57
N GLU A 148 -10.06 -4.74 -1.95
CA GLU A 148 -10.25 -6.17 -1.85
C GLU A 148 -10.01 -6.62 -0.41
N ASN A 149 -10.85 -7.51 0.10
CA ASN A 149 -10.71 -8.10 1.43
C ASN A 149 -10.49 -7.04 2.55
N ILE A 150 -11.28 -5.98 2.51
CA ILE A 150 -11.33 -4.92 3.51
C ILE A 150 -12.58 -5.14 4.37
N ASP A 151 -12.43 -5.19 5.70
CA ASP A 151 -13.57 -5.43 6.59
C ASP A 151 -14.41 -4.18 6.80
N ASN A 152 -13.75 -3.02 6.90
CA ASN A 152 -14.42 -1.73 7.09
C ASN A 152 -13.77 -0.66 6.22
N PHE A 153 -14.50 -0.18 5.21
CA PHE A 153 -14.07 0.91 4.33
C PHE A 153 -14.87 2.17 4.60
N VAL A 154 -14.18 3.24 4.95
CA VAL A 154 -14.78 4.56 5.24
C VAL A 154 -14.18 5.60 4.31
N GLU A 155 -15.04 6.28 3.55
CA GLU A 155 -14.67 7.39 2.68
C GLU A 155 -15.49 8.63 3.09
N LYS A 156 -14.80 9.78 3.30
CA LYS A 156 -15.41 11.05 3.74
C LYS A 156 -14.88 12.24 2.94
#